data_dea3dafcd12ec6fb1d1f95442da5047d
#
_entry.id   dea3dafcd12ec6fb1d1f95442da5047d
#
_cell.length_a   1.000
_cell.length_b   1.000
_cell.length_c   1.000
_cell.angle_alpha   90.00
_cell.angle_beta   90.00
_cell.angle_gamma   90.00
#
_symmetry.space_group_name_H-M   'P 1'
#
loop_
_entity.id
_entity.type
_entity.pdbx_description
1 polymer ?
#
loop_
_entity_poly.entity_id
_entity_poly.type
_entity_poly.pdbx_seq_one_letter_code
_entity_poly.pdbx_strand_id
1 'polypeptide(L)'
;MKKKYVVMDGNTAAAHVAYAFTEVAAIYPITPSSPMAEKVDEWSAKGRKNLFGSTVDVIQMQSEAGAAGTCHGSLQAGALTTTFTSSQGLMLMIPAMYAMGGQFLPSVMHIASRVVTSNHHSIFGDHTDFMTCRTTGYAMLMSSCPQEADRKSVV
;
A
#
# COMPACT_ATOMS: atom_id res chain seq x y z
N MET A 1 -5.14 -12.59 27.20
CA MET A 1 -5.15 -11.14 26.82
C MET A 1 -6.57 -10.68 26.55
N LYS A 2 -7.03 -9.54 27.11
CA LYS A 2 -8.33 -8.95 26.75
C LYS A 2 -8.25 -8.44 25.31
N LYS A 3 -9.20 -8.86 24.46
CA LYS A 3 -9.33 -8.31 23.10
C LYS A 3 -9.68 -6.80 23.20
N LYS A 4 -8.94 -5.95 22.50
CA LYS A 4 -9.22 -4.52 22.38
C LYS A 4 -9.93 -4.30 21.06
N TYR A 5 -11.10 -3.68 21.08
CA TYR A 5 -11.86 -3.29 19.91
C TYR A 5 -11.69 -1.79 19.67
N VAL A 6 -11.50 -1.42 18.42
CA VAL A 6 -11.36 -0.03 17.97
C VAL A 6 -12.27 0.18 16.77
N VAL A 7 -12.89 1.34 16.67
CA VAL A 7 -13.66 1.76 15.48
C VAL A 7 -12.73 2.56 14.59
N MET A 8 -12.57 2.15 13.34
CA MET A 8 -11.73 2.84 12.35
C MET A 8 -12.22 2.54 10.93
N ASP A 9 -11.82 3.37 9.97
CA ASP A 9 -12.04 3.12 8.54
C ASP A 9 -11.02 2.12 7.97
N GLY A 10 -11.27 1.66 6.73
CA GLY A 10 -10.43 0.67 6.07
C GLY A 10 -9.00 1.15 5.79
N ASN A 11 -8.83 2.43 5.42
CA ASN A 11 -7.50 3.00 5.18
C ASN A 11 -6.67 3.03 6.46
N THR A 12 -7.28 3.42 7.58
CA THR A 12 -6.61 3.43 8.88
C THR A 12 -6.23 2.01 9.31
N ALA A 13 -7.10 1.02 9.09
CA ALA A 13 -6.83 -0.37 9.41
C ALA A 13 -5.66 -0.93 8.57
N ALA A 14 -5.67 -0.70 7.26
CA ALA A 14 -4.58 -1.10 6.36
C ALA A 14 -3.26 -0.42 6.72
N ALA A 15 -3.28 0.90 6.95
CA ALA A 15 -2.10 1.65 7.36
C ALA A 15 -1.52 1.15 8.70
N HIS A 16 -2.40 0.77 9.65
CA HIS A 16 -1.98 0.29 10.97
C HIS A 16 -1.12 -0.96 10.87
N VAL A 17 -1.57 -1.96 10.12
CA VAL A 17 -0.81 -3.20 9.95
C VAL A 17 0.38 -3.00 9.01
N ALA A 18 0.22 -2.22 7.93
CA ALA A 18 1.32 -1.89 7.03
C ALA A 18 2.50 -1.28 7.80
N TYR A 19 2.24 -0.29 8.67
CA TYR A 19 3.26 0.35 9.48
C TYR A 19 4.04 -0.65 10.34
N ALA A 20 3.33 -1.64 10.91
CA ALA A 20 3.96 -2.61 11.81
C ALA A 20 5.02 -3.48 11.10
N PHE A 21 4.81 -3.81 9.83
CA PHE A 21 5.67 -4.70 9.04
C PHE A 21 6.55 -3.98 8.01
N THR A 22 6.58 -2.65 8.00
CA THR A 22 7.28 -1.85 6.99
C THR A 22 8.49 -1.16 7.61
N GLU A 23 9.60 -1.15 6.88
CA GLU A 23 10.78 -0.35 7.18
C GLU A 23 10.83 0.91 6.31
N VAL A 24 10.41 0.80 5.03
CA VAL A 24 10.37 1.91 4.09
C VAL A 24 8.98 2.01 3.44
N ALA A 25 8.38 3.17 3.44
CA ALA A 25 7.14 3.47 2.73
C ALA A 25 7.42 4.49 1.62
N ALA A 26 7.36 4.05 0.36
CA ALA A 26 7.48 4.94 -0.78
C ALA A 26 6.09 5.39 -1.23
N ILE A 27 5.82 6.69 -1.18
CA ILE A 27 4.49 7.23 -1.36
C ILE A 27 4.39 8.26 -2.49
N TYR A 28 3.25 8.26 -3.16
CA TYR A 28 2.77 9.37 -3.98
C TYR A 28 1.24 9.43 -3.82
N PRO A 29 0.71 10.49 -3.18
CA PRO A 29 -0.69 10.52 -2.78
C PRO A 29 -1.66 10.48 -3.95
N ILE A 30 -2.67 9.62 -3.86
CA ILE A 30 -3.80 9.56 -4.79
C ILE A 30 -5.09 9.20 -4.04
N THR A 31 -6.18 9.91 -4.30
CA THR A 31 -7.49 9.62 -3.69
C THR A 31 -8.08 8.31 -4.25
N PRO A 32 -8.64 7.41 -3.41
CA PRO A 32 -8.88 7.52 -1.96
C PRO A 32 -7.81 6.88 -1.06
N SER A 33 -6.62 6.54 -1.56
CA SER A 33 -5.56 5.87 -0.78
C SER A 33 -4.72 6.83 0.07
N SER A 34 -4.73 8.13 -0.21
CA SER A 34 -3.93 9.15 0.49
C SER A 34 -3.98 9.06 2.02
N PRO A 35 -5.14 8.82 2.69
CA PRO A 35 -5.17 8.70 4.14
C PRO A 35 -4.30 7.58 4.72
N MET A 36 -4.01 6.51 3.96
CA MET A 36 -3.06 5.47 4.40
C MET A 36 -1.65 6.03 4.51
N ALA A 37 -1.18 6.70 3.47
CA ALA A 37 0.14 7.32 3.43
C ALA A 37 0.28 8.43 4.49
N GLU A 38 -0.73 9.30 4.64
CA GLU A 38 -0.78 10.35 5.66
C GLU A 38 -0.66 9.80 7.08
N LYS A 39 -1.35 8.68 7.37
CA LYS A 39 -1.27 8.02 8.68
C LYS A 39 0.12 7.45 8.95
N VAL A 40 0.73 6.82 7.96
CA VAL A 40 2.08 6.26 8.09
C VAL A 40 3.09 7.38 8.34
N ASP A 41 3.00 8.49 7.62
CA ASP A 41 3.86 9.66 7.79
C ASP A 41 3.66 10.31 9.18
N GLU A 42 2.39 10.51 9.60
CA GLU A 42 2.06 11.02 10.93
C GLU A 42 2.68 10.17 12.05
N TRP A 43 2.58 8.85 11.95
CA TRP A 43 3.10 7.93 12.96
C TRP A 43 4.63 7.89 12.95
N SER A 44 5.25 7.95 11.78
CA SER A 44 6.70 8.04 11.66
C SER A 44 7.24 9.33 12.31
N ALA A 45 6.64 10.48 11.98
CA ALA A 45 7.00 11.77 12.54
C ALA A 45 6.85 11.81 14.08
N LYS A 46 5.88 11.06 14.63
CA LYS A 46 5.69 10.89 16.09
C LYS A 46 6.64 9.88 16.73
N GLY A 47 7.53 9.27 15.98
CA GLY A 47 8.50 8.30 16.48
C GLY A 47 7.90 6.93 16.83
N ARG A 48 6.70 6.59 16.31
CA ARG A 48 6.13 5.25 16.49
C ARG A 48 7.10 4.20 15.95
N LYS A 49 7.29 3.13 16.70
CA LYS A 49 8.14 2.01 16.27
C LYS A 49 7.32 0.94 15.56
N ASN A 50 7.90 0.39 14.50
CA ASN A 50 7.43 -0.83 13.84
C ASN A 50 7.77 -2.08 14.67
N LEU A 51 7.47 -3.27 14.19
CA LEU A 51 7.80 -4.53 14.88
C LEU A 51 9.30 -4.80 14.99
N PHE A 52 10.12 -4.16 14.17
CA PHE A 52 11.57 -4.29 14.17
C PHE A 52 12.28 -3.28 15.09
N GLY A 53 11.50 -2.41 15.76
CA GLY A 53 12.03 -1.43 16.72
C GLY A 53 12.55 -0.13 16.08
N SER A 54 12.34 0.08 14.78
CA SER A 54 12.66 1.31 14.04
C SER A 54 11.42 2.12 13.68
N THR A 55 11.57 3.39 13.38
CA THR A 55 10.55 4.20 12.71
C THR A 55 10.55 3.87 11.23
N VAL A 56 9.39 3.93 10.59
CA VAL A 56 9.29 3.75 9.14
C VAL A 56 9.91 4.96 8.44
N ASP A 57 10.77 4.70 7.47
CA ASP A 57 11.30 5.75 6.60
C ASP A 57 10.30 6.05 5.49
N VAL A 58 9.73 7.25 5.49
CA VAL A 58 8.67 7.65 4.56
C VAL A 58 9.26 8.54 3.48
N ILE A 59 9.22 8.07 2.23
CA ILE A 59 9.81 8.74 1.09
C ILE A 59 8.71 9.17 0.12
N GLN A 60 8.49 10.47 0.00
CA GLN A 60 7.56 11.01 -0.98
C GLN A 60 8.25 11.14 -2.34
N MET A 61 7.65 10.54 -3.35
CA MET A 61 8.16 10.50 -4.71
C MET A 61 7.46 11.53 -5.61
N GLN A 62 7.90 11.65 -6.86
CA GLN A 62 7.36 12.58 -7.85
C GLN A 62 6.27 11.96 -8.74
N SER A 63 6.07 10.65 -8.64
CA SER A 63 5.04 9.90 -9.35
C SER A 63 4.86 8.52 -8.75
N GLU A 64 3.75 7.85 -9.08
CA GLU A 64 3.50 6.46 -8.67
C GLU A 64 4.54 5.50 -9.26
N ALA A 65 4.96 5.72 -10.51
CA ALA A 65 6.04 4.92 -11.10
C ALA A 65 7.37 5.10 -10.33
N GLY A 66 7.66 6.31 -9.87
CA GLY A 66 8.80 6.59 -8.99
C GLY A 66 8.67 5.87 -7.65
N ALA A 67 7.49 5.90 -7.02
CA ALA A 67 7.23 5.17 -5.78
C ALA A 67 7.45 3.66 -5.97
N ALA A 68 6.93 3.07 -7.04
CA ALA A 68 7.14 1.65 -7.35
C ALA A 68 8.62 1.31 -7.62
N GLY A 69 9.36 2.20 -8.30
CA GLY A 69 10.81 2.06 -8.51
C GLY A 69 11.59 2.11 -7.20
N THR A 70 11.20 2.99 -6.28
CA THR A 70 11.79 3.07 -4.94
C THR A 70 11.49 1.81 -4.14
N CYS A 71 10.24 1.30 -4.17
CA CYS A 71 9.90 0.00 -3.57
C CYS A 71 10.80 -1.11 -4.11
N HIS A 72 10.95 -1.20 -5.43
CA HIS A 72 11.79 -2.22 -6.08
C HIS A 72 13.24 -2.15 -5.58
N GLY A 73 13.86 -0.96 -5.61
CA GLY A 73 15.24 -0.80 -5.16
C GLY A 73 15.43 -1.08 -3.68
N SER A 74 14.52 -0.61 -2.83
CA SER A 74 14.54 -0.83 -1.39
C SER A 74 14.40 -2.32 -1.02
N LEU A 75 13.48 -3.03 -1.68
CA LEU A 75 13.30 -4.48 -1.51
C LEU A 75 14.54 -5.27 -1.95
N GLN A 76 15.19 -4.87 -3.05
CA GLN A 76 16.45 -5.48 -3.47
C GLN A 76 17.59 -5.24 -2.47
N ALA A 77 17.57 -4.11 -1.78
CA ALA A 77 18.50 -3.83 -0.68
C ALA A 77 18.17 -4.58 0.62
N GLY A 78 17.05 -5.30 0.68
CA GLY A 78 16.64 -6.15 1.80
C GLY A 78 15.72 -5.48 2.81
N ALA A 79 15.26 -4.25 2.58
CA ALA A 79 14.30 -3.57 3.45
C ALA A 79 12.86 -3.93 3.09
N LEU A 80 12.03 -4.28 4.07
CA LEU A 80 10.60 -4.50 3.87
C LEU A 80 9.92 -3.18 3.51
N THR A 81 9.35 -3.13 2.31
CA THR A 81 8.85 -1.89 1.71
C THR A 81 7.40 -2.02 1.27
N THR A 82 6.63 -0.96 1.50
CA THR A 82 5.23 -0.86 1.07
C THR A 82 4.97 0.43 0.31
N THR A 83 3.84 0.45 -0.40
CA THR A 83 3.26 1.65 -1.01
C THR A 83 1.74 1.62 -0.93
N PHE A 84 1.13 2.79 -1.10
CA PHE A 84 -0.31 3.00 -1.06
C PHE A 84 -0.73 3.70 -2.33
N THR A 85 -1.70 3.13 -3.06
CA THR A 85 -2.09 3.69 -4.36
C THR A 85 -3.54 3.36 -4.72
N SER A 86 -3.96 3.80 -5.88
CA SER A 86 -5.32 3.64 -6.40
C SER A 86 -5.33 3.85 -7.92
N SER A 87 -6.26 3.26 -8.63
CA SER A 87 -6.65 3.60 -10.01
C SER A 87 -5.46 3.79 -10.98
N GLN A 88 -5.36 4.94 -11.63
CA GLN A 88 -4.29 5.26 -12.58
C GLN A 88 -2.90 5.16 -11.95
N GLY A 89 -2.77 5.47 -10.65
CA GLY A 89 -1.51 5.29 -9.93
C GLY A 89 -1.05 3.84 -9.92
N LEU A 90 -1.97 2.90 -9.66
CA LEU A 90 -1.67 1.48 -9.74
C LEU A 90 -1.27 1.05 -11.16
N MET A 91 -1.93 1.61 -12.19
CA MET A 91 -1.57 1.34 -13.60
C MET A 91 -0.13 1.76 -13.90
N LEU A 92 0.33 2.88 -13.37
CA LEU A 92 1.71 3.36 -13.53
C LEU A 92 2.75 2.48 -12.80
N MET A 93 2.32 1.69 -11.82
CA MET A 93 3.19 0.78 -11.07
C MET A 93 3.33 -0.60 -11.73
N ILE A 94 2.48 -0.99 -12.67
CA ILE A 94 2.44 -2.32 -13.28
C ILE A 94 3.80 -2.80 -13.80
N PRO A 95 4.60 -2.01 -14.52
CA PRO A 95 5.91 -2.47 -14.97
C PRO A 95 6.85 -2.89 -13.83
N ALA A 96 6.86 -2.12 -12.74
CA ALA A 96 7.63 -2.46 -11.55
C ALA A 96 7.05 -3.67 -10.81
N MET A 97 5.72 -3.85 -10.79
CA MET A 97 5.07 -5.04 -10.23
C MET A 97 5.53 -6.31 -10.93
N TYR A 98 5.59 -6.33 -12.27
CA TYR A 98 6.14 -7.47 -13.00
C TYR A 98 7.58 -7.80 -12.60
N ALA A 99 8.42 -6.77 -12.43
CA ALA A 99 9.80 -6.95 -12.01
C ALA A 99 9.90 -7.51 -10.58
N MET A 100 9.18 -6.91 -9.63
CA MET A 100 9.16 -7.36 -8.23
C MET A 100 8.56 -8.76 -8.09
N GLY A 101 7.44 -9.03 -8.76
CA GLY A 101 6.79 -10.35 -8.75
C GLY A 101 7.67 -11.43 -9.38
N GLY A 102 8.30 -11.14 -10.53
CA GLY A 102 9.22 -12.07 -11.20
C GLY A 102 10.50 -12.36 -10.41
N GLN A 103 10.91 -11.44 -9.54
CA GLN A 103 12.06 -11.60 -8.65
C GLN A 103 11.70 -12.16 -7.27
N PHE A 104 10.43 -12.45 -7.01
CA PHE A 104 9.92 -12.92 -5.72
C PHE A 104 10.28 -11.98 -4.54
N LEU A 105 10.29 -10.68 -4.76
CA LEU A 105 10.58 -9.72 -3.71
C LEU A 105 9.39 -9.60 -2.74
N PRO A 106 9.64 -9.64 -1.41
CA PRO A 106 8.58 -9.66 -0.40
C PRO A 106 7.95 -8.27 -0.22
N SER A 107 6.99 -7.92 -1.06
CA SER A 107 6.32 -6.63 -1.03
C SER A 107 4.82 -6.75 -0.82
N VAL A 108 4.24 -5.82 -0.08
CA VAL A 108 2.79 -5.65 0.04
C VAL A 108 2.41 -4.27 -0.46
N MET A 109 1.48 -4.22 -1.41
CA MET A 109 0.93 -2.98 -1.94
C MET A 109 -0.52 -2.84 -1.47
N HIS A 110 -0.85 -1.72 -0.85
CA HIS A 110 -2.19 -1.46 -0.32
C HIS A 110 -2.98 -0.58 -1.29
N ILE A 111 -4.07 -1.12 -1.79
CA ILE A 111 -4.86 -0.51 -2.85
C ILE A 111 -6.23 -0.12 -2.31
N ALA A 112 -6.54 1.17 -2.31
CA ALA A 112 -7.92 1.64 -2.15
C ALA A 112 -8.57 1.67 -3.53
N SER A 113 -9.16 0.55 -3.95
CA SER A 113 -9.64 0.34 -5.30
C SER A 113 -10.60 1.43 -5.76
N ARG A 114 -10.35 1.96 -6.95
CA ARG A 114 -11.11 3.04 -7.59
C ARG A 114 -11.23 2.76 -9.09
N VAL A 115 -12.33 3.17 -9.69
CA VAL A 115 -12.50 3.09 -11.15
C VAL A 115 -11.30 3.72 -11.87
N VAL A 116 -10.78 3.02 -12.89
CA VAL A 116 -9.67 3.55 -13.68
C VAL A 116 -10.16 4.72 -14.52
N THR A 117 -11.14 4.51 -15.34
CA THR A 117 -11.98 5.52 -16.00
C THR A 117 -12.92 4.83 -17.00
N SER A 118 -14.07 5.41 -17.23
CA SER A 118 -14.94 5.01 -18.34
C SER A 118 -15.22 6.23 -19.21
N ASN A 119 -16.18 7.07 -18.81
CA ASN A 119 -16.54 8.28 -19.55
C ASN A 119 -15.97 9.54 -18.90
N HIS A 120 -15.63 9.50 -17.62
CA HIS A 120 -15.11 10.63 -16.85
C HIS A 120 -14.36 10.12 -15.61
N HIS A 121 -13.55 10.99 -15.01
CA HIS A 121 -12.89 10.67 -13.75
C HIS A 121 -13.88 10.54 -12.60
N SER A 122 -13.65 9.55 -11.73
CA SER A 122 -14.45 9.30 -10.54
C SER A 122 -13.56 8.84 -9.41
N ILE A 123 -13.96 9.13 -8.17
CA ILE A 123 -13.29 8.64 -6.96
C ILE A 123 -13.98 7.40 -6.36
N PHE A 124 -15.09 6.96 -6.96
CA PHE A 124 -15.85 5.83 -6.44
C PHE A 124 -15.14 4.50 -6.61
N GLY A 125 -15.40 3.61 -5.65
CA GLY A 125 -14.84 2.26 -5.61
C GLY A 125 -15.31 1.43 -6.80
N ASP A 126 -14.35 0.75 -7.41
CA ASP A 126 -14.55 -0.18 -8.52
C ASP A 126 -13.37 -1.16 -8.53
N HIS A 127 -13.50 -2.30 -9.20
CA HIS A 127 -12.48 -3.34 -9.23
C HIS A 127 -11.62 -3.31 -10.51
N THR A 128 -11.79 -2.34 -11.40
CA THR A 128 -11.07 -2.29 -12.69
C THR A 128 -9.57 -2.11 -12.51
N ASP A 129 -9.12 -1.30 -11.56
CA ASP A 129 -7.71 -1.15 -11.25
C ASP A 129 -7.09 -2.44 -10.70
N PHE A 130 -7.72 -3.03 -9.69
CA PHE A 130 -7.32 -4.30 -9.09
C PHE A 130 -7.26 -5.42 -10.13
N MET A 131 -8.32 -5.60 -10.92
CA MET A 131 -8.40 -6.66 -11.93
C MET A 131 -7.38 -6.50 -13.07
N THR A 132 -6.97 -5.28 -13.38
CA THR A 132 -5.94 -5.02 -14.38
C THR A 132 -4.58 -5.58 -13.98
N CYS A 133 -4.30 -5.69 -12.67
CA CYS A 133 -3.04 -6.19 -12.14
C CYS A 133 -2.95 -7.72 -12.05
N ARG A 134 -3.99 -8.47 -12.40
CA ARG A 134 -4.06 -9.93 -12.22
C ARG A 134 -2.95 -10.73 -12.90
N THR A 135 -2.26 -10.15 -13.87
CA THR A 135 -1.20 -10.81 -14.64
C THR A 135 0.21 -10.49 -14.13
N THR A 136 0.34 -9.64 -13.11
CA THR A 136 1.65 -9.16 -12.64
C THR A 136 2.44 -10.16 -11.78
N GLY A 137 1.82 -11.27 -11.38
CA GLY A 137 2.43 -12.27 -10.50
C GLY A 137 2.19 -12.04 -9.01
N TYR A 138 1.55 -10.92 -8.63
CA TYR A 138 1.18 -10.66 -7.24
C TYR A 138 0.01 -11.53 -6.81
N ALA A 139 0.06 -12.04 -5.58
CA ALA A 139 -1.12 -12.56 -4.90
C ALA A 139 -2.10 -11.41 -4.63
N MET A 140 -3.38 -11.62 -4.89
CA MET A 140 -4.39 -10.57 -4.84
C MET A 140 -5.43 -10.89 -3.78
N LEU A 141 -5.55 -10.05 -2.75
CA LEU A 141 -6.49 -10.20 -1.65
C LEU A 141 -7.44 -9.01 -1.59
N MET A 142 -8.73 -9.28 -1.51
CA MET A 142 -9.76 -8.24 -1.34
C MET A 142 -10.30 -8.25 0.07
N SER A 143 -10.59 -7.07 0.60
CA SER A 143 -11.17 -6.87 1.93
C SER A 143 -12.47 -6.09 1.83
N SER A 144 -13.50 -6.58 2.52
CA SER A 144 -14.83 -5.96 2.54
C SER A 144 -15.11 -5.16 3.83
N CYS A 145 -14.24 -5.27 4.82
CA CYS A 145 -14.37 -4.52 6.07
C CYS A 145 -12.98 -4.21 6.68
N PRO A 146 -12.90 -3.23 7.60
CA PRO A 146 -11.63 -2.84 8.23
C PRO A 146 -10.90 -4.00 8.92
N GLN A 147 -11.61 -4.92 9.54
CA GLN A 147 -11.00 -6.08 10.21
C GLN A 147 -10.35 -7.04 9.21
N GLU A 148 -10.92 -7.21 8.03
CA GLU A 148 -10.31 -8.01 6.97
C GLU A 148 -9.08 -7.31 6.39
N ALA A 149 -9.12 -5.97 6.20
CA ALA A 149 -7.97 -5.20 5.74
C ALA A 149 -6.79 -5.35 6.69
N ASP A 150 -7.03 -5.23 8.01
CA ASP A 150 -6.01 -5.45 9.04
C ASP A 150 -5.44 -6.87 8.98
N ARG A 151 -6.27 -7.90 8.91
CA ARG A 151 -5.83 -9.30 8.97
C ARG A 151 -5.18 -9.79 7.68
N LYS A 152 -5.71 -9.42 6.52
CA LYS A 152 -5.19 -9.87 5.22
C LYS A 152 -3.85 -9.24 4.89
N SER A 153 -3.55 -8.07 5.40
CA SER A 153 -2.23 -7.42 5.21
C SER A 153 -1.09 -8.15 5.93
N VAL A 154 -1.40 -9.10 6.82
CA VAL A 154 -0.40 -9.90 7.57
C VAL A 154 -0.11 -11.24 6.87
N VAL A 155 -0.95 -11.65 5.91
CA VAL A 155 -0.78 -12.91 5.17
C VAL A 155 0.28 -12.80 4.12
#